data_3ed7dd78d12eddf6761d978313d4a496
#
_entry.id   3ed7dd78d12eddf6761d978313d4a496
#
_cell.length_a   1.000
_cell.length_b   1.000
_cell.length_c   1.000
_cell.angle_alpha   90.00
_cell.angle_beta   90.00
_cell.angle_gamma   90.00
#
_symmetry.space_group_name_H-M   'P 1'
#
loop_
_entity.id
_entity.type
_entity.pdbx_description
1 polymer ?
#
loop_
_entity_poly.entity_id
_entity_poly.type
_entity_poly.pdbx_seq_one_letter_code
_entity_poly.pdbx_strand_id
1 'polypeptide(L)'
;MKQDYDVIIIGGGLLGCATAYQLAKRKAEKVLLLDANEIASQASSRAACLLTRARTKPALMEMVQETYDCIDEIEHLLGESLELQQCGSVTISSSDASLKELEALEEAAVRFGIPNERIDRRRLKELLPWMEVSAVEEALYMPTDAFIDCALLCSGYARAARSLGAELRPNTKVKAIVAVGDKTTGVELADGEKVLAPVVVNAAGSWANLLMRPLGVGLPFTPVRSHFWITGTTPGRFPANHPFTVIPDARAFTRSDVGALIIGLRESECQAFNPDTLTDKLEDFDFNKAAEWKVLDECAPLLQRYLPDIETLGIAHYVAGPSCYVPDAKFIIGQVRPYEGLYAVTGCCGGGVAAGGGMGRLAAELILREETFVDPAGFAPDRFGAVDPFSVEFQKRCADARSNKKGG
;
A
#
# COMPACT_ATOMS: atom_id res chain seq x y z
N MET A 1 31.38 -20.66 3.25
CA MET A 1 30.38 -21.08 4.24
C MET A 1 29.19 -21.68 3.52
N LYS A 2 28.59 -22.73 4.05
CA LYS A 2 27.36 -23.32 3.47
C LYS A 2 26.25 -22.31 3.68
N GLN A 3 25.55 -21.92 2.61
CA GLN A 3 24.41 -21.01 2.66
C GLN A 3 23.19 -21.80 3.15
N ASP A 4 22.39 -21.16 4.02
CA ASP A 4 21.18 -21.79 4.55
C ASP A 4 20.01 -21.57 3.57
N TYR A 5 19.96 -20.35 2.97
CA TYR A 5 18.94 -19.92 2.01
C TYR A 5 19.59 -19.20 0.82
N ASP A 6 18.83 -19.07 -0.27
CA ASP A 6 19.24 -18.26 -1.43
C ASP A 6 18.76 -16.83 -1.26
N VAL A 7 17.56 -16.64 -0.70
CA VAL A 7 16.97 -15.34 -0.45
C VAL A 7 16.35 -15.30 0.95
N ILE A 8 16.68 -14.27 1.73
CA ILE A 8 15.98 -13.92 2.97
C ILE A 8 15.17 -12.65 2.73
N ILE A 9 13.88 -12.67 3.08
CA ILE A 9 12.99 -11.51 3.04
C ILE A 9 12.70 -11.09 4.47
N ILE A 10 12.91 -9.81 4.79
CA ILE A 10 12.63 -9.22 6.10
C ILE A 10 11.33 -8.44 6.01
N GLY A 11 10.30 -8.89 6.74
CA GLY A 11 8.98 -8.28 6.80
C GLY A 11 7.90 -9.12 6.12
N GLY A 12 6.96 -9.64 6.92
CA GLY A 12 5.79 -10.43 6.50
C GLY A 12 4.54 -9.58 6.27
N GLY A 13 4.72 -8.31 5.93
CA GLY A 13 3.66 -7.48 5.39
C GLY A 13 3.34 -7.83 3.93
N LEU A 14 2.39 -7.13 3.34
CA LEU A 14 1.91 -7.41 1.98
C LEU A 14 3.04 -7.47 0.95
N LEU A 15 3.99 -6.52 0.99
CA LEU A 15 5.08 -6.45 0.01
C LEU A 15 6.06 -7.61 0.16
N GLY A 16 6.40 -8.00 1.39
CA GLY A 16 7.28 -9.14 1.62
C GLY A 16 6.62 -10.46 1.24
N CYS A 17 5.35 -10.66 1.58
CA CYS A 17 4.59 -11.86 1.21
C CYS A 17 4.41 -11.97 -0.31
N ALA A 18 4.10 -10.87 -1.01
CA ALA A 18 4.02 -10.83 -2.46
C ALA A 18 5.38 -11.14 -3.12
N THR A 19 6.48 -10.59 -2.57
CA THR A 19 7.83 -10.90 -3.05
C THR A 19 8.18 -12.37 -2.84
N ALA A 20 7.85 -12.94 -1.67
CA ALA A 20 8.07 -14.37 -1.38
C ALA A 20 7.29 -15.27 -2.35
N TYR A 21 6.03 -14.94 -2.62
CA TYR A 21 5.20 -15.65 -3.59
C TYR A 21 5.80 -15.61 -4.99
N GLN A 22 6.18 -14.42 -5.45
CA GLN A 22 6.73 -14.23 -6.79
C GLN A 22 8.09 -14.94 -6.98
N LEU A 23 8.94 -14.96 -5.95
CA LEU A 23 10.19 -15.73 -5.98
C LEU A 23 9.91 -17.24 -6.00
N ALA A 24 9.05 -17.73 -5.13
CA ALA A 24 8.70 -19.16 -5.07
C ALA A 24 8.02 -19.65 -6.37
N LYS A 25 7.12 -18.83 -6.95
CA LYS A 25 6.48 -19.09 -8.26
C LYS A 25 7.52 -19.23 -9.38
N ARG A 26 8.60 -18.46 -9.34
CA ARG A 26 9.72 -18.49 -10.29
C ARG A 26 10.80 -19.51 -9.93
N LYS A 27 10.52 -20.40 -8.96
CA LYS A 27 11.39 -21.50 -8.54
C LYS A 27 12.75 -21.06 -7.98
N ALA A 28 12.79 -19.91 -7.29
CA ALA A 28 13.89 -19.64 -6.38
C ALA A 28 13.95 -20.78 -5.34
N GLU A 29 15.11 -21.44 -5.20
CA GLU A 29 15.15 -22.75 -4.52
C GLU A 29 14.83 -22.66 -3.02
N LYS A 30 15.46 -21.71 -2.29
CA LYS A 30 15.32 -21.59 -0.82
C LYS A 30 15.02 -20.17 -0.41
N VAL A 31 13.74 -19.86 -0.31
CA VAL A 31 13.24 -18.56 0.14
C VAL A 31 12.83 -18.64 1.60
N LEU A 32 13.35 -17.74 2.44
CA LEU A 32 12.97 -17.54 3.83
C LEU A 32 12.34 -16.16 3.99
N LEU A 33 11.15 -16.09 4.59
CA LEU A 33 10.53 -14.85 5.03
C LEU A 33 10.52 -14.80 6.56
N LEU A 34 11.03 -13.69 7.12
CA LEU A 34 11.09 -13.41 8.55
C LEU A 34 10.22 -12.21 8.89
N ASP A 35 9.38 -12.32 9.94
CA ASP A 35 8.67 -11.17 10.50
C ASP A 35 8.85 -11.13 12.01
N ALA A 36 9.02 -9.92 12.54
CA ALA A 36 9.14 -9.69 13.98
C ALA A 36 7.85 -10.01 14.75
N ASN A 37 6.72 -10.02 14.05
CA ASN A 37 5.38 -10.26 14.59
C ASN A 37 4.65 -11.32 13.73
N GLU A 38 3.33 -11.41 13.90
CA GLU A 38 2.50 -12.21 13.00
C GLU A 38 2.43 -11.60 11.59
N ILE A 39 2.28 -12.46 10.59
CA ILE A 39 2.10 -12.05 9.18
C ILE A 39 0.90 -11.10 9.08
N ALA A 40 1.05 -10.02 8.30
CA ALA A 40 0.05 -8.99 8.06
C ALA A 40 -0.38 -8.14 9.27
N SER A 41 0.18 -8.33 10.46
CA SER A 41 -0.32 -7.72 11.70
C SER A 41 -0.07 -6.21 11.85
N GLN A 42 0.77 -5.60 11.02
CA GLN A 42 1.18 -4.21 11.18
C GLN A 42 0.48 -3.25 10.19
N ALA A 43 1.20 -2.51 9.35
CA ALA A 43 0.62 -1.52 8.44
C ALA A 43 -0.38 -2.14 7.42
N SER A 44 -0.20 -3.41 7.04
CA SER A 44 -1.08 -4.10 6.10
C SER A 44 -2.50 -4.27 6.64
N SER A 45 -2.66 -4.61 7.93
CA SER A 45 -4.00 -4.73 8.57
C SER A 45 -4.72 -3.40 8.79
N ARG A 46 -4.06 -2.28 8.52
CA ARG A 46 -4.58 -0.91 8.73
C ARG A 46 -4.87 -0.18 7.40
N ALA A 47 -4.92 -0.91 6.30
CA ALA A 47 -5.19 -0.35 4.98
C ALA A 47 -6.70 -0.31 4.68
N ALA A 48 -7.15 0.69 3.93
CA ALA A 48 -8.53 0.77 3.45
C ALA A 48 -8.84 -0.19 2.29
N CYS A 49 -7.82 -0.80 1.72
CA CYS A 49 -7.87 -1.97 0.83
C CYS A 49 -8.53 -1.74 -0.53
N LEU A 50 -8.49 -0.52 -1.06
CA LEU A 50 -9.03 -0.20 -2.38
C LEU A 50 -8.09 -0.65 -3.50
N LEU A 51 -8.64 -1.32 -4.51
CA LEU A 51 -7.95 -1.74 -5.72
C LEU A 51 -8.52 -0.98 -6.92
N THR A 52 -7.99 0.22 -7.18
CA THR A 52 -8.31 1.00 -8.37
C THR A 52 -7.40 0.60 -9.51
N ARG A 53 -7.97 0.16 -10.65
CA ARG A 53 -7.18 -0.29 -11.82
C ARG A 53 -6.53 0.87 -12.55
N ALA A 54 -7.28 1.92 -12.85
CA ALA A 54 -6.76 3.06 -13.60
C ALA A 54 -5.83 3.93 -12.76
N ARG A 55 -4.71 4.30 -13.35
CA ARG A 55 -3.69 5.20 -12.80
C ARG A 55 -3.15 6.08 -13.92
N THR A 56 -2.77 7.30 -13.61
CA THR A 56 -2.18 8.22 -14.59
C THR A 56 -0.73 7.86 -14.99
N LYS A 57 -0.08 6.96 -14.24
CA LYS A 57 1.29 6.47 -14.53
C LYS A 57 1.21 5.03 -15.07
N PRO A 58 1.64 4.75 -16.33
CA PRO A 58 1.54 3.44 -16.97
C PRO A 58 2.10 2.28 -16.15
N ALA A 59 3.34 2.38 -15.67
CA ALA A 59 3.97 1.32 -14.87
C ALA A 59 3.18 0.94 -13.61
N LEU A 60 2.43 1.87 -13.02
CA LEU A 60 1.58 1.56 -11.87
C LEU A 60 0.33 0.79 -12.28
N MET A 61 -0.19 0.99 -13.49
CA MET A 61 -1.32 0.22 -13.99
C MET A 61 -0.95 -1.23 -14.23
N GLU A 62 0.21 -1.48 -14.83
CA GLU A 62 0.75 -2.84 -15.02
C GLU A 62 0.97 -3.54 -13.68
N MET A 63 1.49 -2.82 -12.67
CA MET A 63 1.65 -3.37 -11.31
C MET A 63 0.32 -3.70 -10.64
N VAL A 64 -0.71 -2.88 -10.85
CA VAL A 64 -2.06 -3.15 -10.32
C VAL A 64 -2.67 -4.34 -11.03
N GLN A 65 -2.54 -4.44 -12.36
CA GLN A 65 -3.02 -5.61 -13.11
C GLN A 65 -2.38 -6.90 -12.58
N GLU A 66 -1.05 -6.90 -12.36
CA GLU A 66 -0.37 -8.05 -11.77
C GLU A 66 -0.94 -8.44 -10.38
N THR A 67 -1.44 -7.47 -9.60
CA THR A 67 -2.09 -7.80 -8.32
C THR A 67 -3.39 -8.57 -8.52
N TYR A 68 -4.21 -8.19 -9.49
CA TYR A 68 -5.43 -8.94 -9.86
C TYR A 68 -5.09 -10.33 -10.37
N ASP A 69 -4.10 -10.43 -11.26
CA ASP A 69 -3.63 -11.71 -11.81
C ASP A 69 -3.13 -12.63 -10.68
N CYS A 70 -2.39 -12.08 -9.71
CA CYS A 70 -1.96 -12.83 -8.52
C CYS A 70 -3.13 -13.32 -7.67
N ILE A 71 -4.19 -12.52 -7.50
CA ILE A 71 -5.38 -12.93 -6.74
C ILE A 71 -6.00 -14.16 -7.41
N ASP A 72 -6.26 -14.09 -8.71
CA ASP A 72 -6.84 -15.20 -9.47
C ASP A 72 -5.97 -16.45 -9.42
N GLU A 73 -4.65 -16.31 -9.59
CA GLU A 73 -3.70 -17.41 -9.51
C GLU A 73 -3.64 -18.05 -8.13
N ILE A 74 -3.66 -17.25 -7.07
CA ILE A 74 -3.61 -17.74 -5.68
C ILE A 74 -4.89 -18.45 -5.32
N GLU A 75 -6.06 -17.93 -5.70
CA GLU A 75 -7.34 -18.59 -5.51
C GLU A 75 -7.35 -19.96 -6.20
N HIS A 76 -6.86 -20.03 -7.43
CA HIS A 76 -6.74 -21.31 -8.14
C HIS A 76 -5.75 -22.26 -7.48
N LEU A 77 -4.58 -21.77 -7.06
CA LEU A 77 -3.52 -22.57 -6.42
C LEU A 77 -3.98 -23.16 -5.07
N LEU A 78 -4.68 -22.36 -4.27
CA LEU A 78 -5.10 -22.75 -2.93
C LEU A 78 -6.48 -23.44 -2.90
N GLY A 79 -7.28 -23.30 -3.97
CA GLY A 79 -8.65 -23.79 -4.03
C GLY A 79 -9.60 -23.02 -3.09
N GLU A 80 -9.28 -21.78 -2.75
CA GLU A 80 -10.03 -20.95 -1.81
C GLU A 80 -10.18 -19.53 -2.37
N SER A 81 -11.32 -18.87 -2.07
CA SER A 81 -11.51 -17.46 -2.44
C SER A 81 -10.78 -16.53 -1.47
N LEU A 82 -10.17 -15.46 -2.01
CA LEU A 82 -9.64 -14.34 -1.27
C LEU A 82 -10.68 -13.22 -1.08
N GLU A 83 -11.93 -13.50 -1.44
CA GLU A 83 -13.09 -12.62 -1.25
C GLU A 83 -12.93 -11.23 -1.88
N LEU A 84 -12.34 -11.18 -3.10
CA LEU A 84 -12.27 -9.94 -3.88
C LEU A 84 -13.68 -9.41 -4.16
N GLN A 85 -13.99 -8.21 -3.68
CA GLN A 85 -15.29 -7.55 -3.87
C GLN A 85 -15.21 -6.59 -5.05
N GLN A 86 -15.59 -7.06 -6.24
CA GLN A 86 -15.64 -6.23 -7.44
C GLN A 86 -16.94 -5.43 -7.48
N CYS A 87 -17.01 -4.36 -6.69
CA CYS A 87 -18.17 -3.47 -6.60
C CYS A 87 -18.09 -2.25 -7.53
N GLY A 88 -16.94 -2.04 -8.16
CA GLY A 88 -16.64 -0.84 -8.92
C GLY A 88 -16.21 0.34 -8.04
N SER A 89 -15.83 1.43 -8.71
CA SER A 89 -15.55 2.72 -8.08
C SER A 89 -16.19 3.88 -8.84
N VAL A 90 -16.44 4.98 -8.15
CA VAL A 90 -16.86 6.24 -8.78
C VAL A 90 -15.92 7.36 -8.34
N THR A 91 -15.26 7.99 -9.30
CA THR A 91 -14.55 9.26 -9.07
C THR A 91 -15.45 10.40 -9.47
N ILE A 92 -15.67 11.37 -8.58
CA ILE A 92 -16.53 12.53 -8.83
C ILE A 92 -15.71 13.81 -8.95
N SER A 93 -16.25 14.77 -9.69
CA SER A 93 -15.69 16.11 -9.89
C SER A 93 -16.76 17.16 -9.55
N SER A 94 -16.32 18.23 -8.88
CA SER A 94 -17.14 19.40 -8.54
C SER A 94 -16.38 20.71 -8.70
N SER A 95 -15.25 20.68 -9.41
CA SER A 95 -14.42 21.84 -9.73
C SER A 95 -13.58 21.58 -10.98
N ASP A 96 -13.08 22.64 -11.62
CA ASP A 96 -12.16 22.53 -12.77
C ASP A 96 -10.89 21.72 -12.45
N ALA A 97 -10.43 21.74 -11.20
CA ALA A 97 -9.24 21.01 -10.79
C ALA A 97 -9.50 19.49 -10.74
N SER A 98 -10.60 19.07 -10.10
CA SER A 98 -10.99 17.66 -10.03
C SER A 98 -11.46 17.14 -11.38
N LEU A 99 -12.05 17.98 -12.24
CA LEU A 99 -12.42 17.61 -13.61
C LEU A 99 -11.19 17.22 -14.43
N LYS A 100 -10.11 18.00 -14.38
CA LYS A 100 -8.84 17.68 -15.06
C LYS A 100 -8.22 16.37 -14.55
N GLU A 101 -8.34 16.09 -13.26
CA GLU A 101 -7.87 14.81 -12.69
C GLU A 101 -8.70 13.64 -13.20
N LEU A 102 -10.02 13.81 -13.28
CA LEU A 102 -10.96 12.82 -13.79
C LEU A 102 -10.74 12.54 -15.27
N GLU A 103 -10.55 13.59 -16.09
CA GLU A 103 -10.21 13.47 -17.52
C GLU A 103 -8.90 12.70 -17.73
N ALA A 104 -7.85 13.02 -16.98
CA ALA A 104 -6.58 12.31 -17.06
C ALA A 104 -6.71 10.82 -16.67
N LEU A 105 -7.57 10.52 -15.70
CA LEU A 105 -7.87 9.15 -15.28
C LEU A 105 -8.63 8.38 -16.37
N GLU A 106 -9.63 9.00 -16.99
CA GLU A 106 -10.38 8.44 -18.11
C GLU A 106 -9.49 8.17 -19.32
N GLU A 107 -8.66 9.14 -19.73
CA GLU A 107 -7.67 8.95 -20.81
C GLU A 107 -6.74 7.75 -20.54
N ALA A 108 -6.28 7.62 -19.30
CA ALA A 108 -5.46 6.50 -18.89
C ALA A 108 -6.24 5.17 -18.96
N ALA A 109 -7.48 5.13 -18.47
CA ALA A 109 -8.32 3.94 -18.53
C ALA A 109 -8.59 3.51 -19.99
N VAL A 110 -8.95 4.44 -20.87
CA VAL A 110 -9.16 4.18 -22.30
C VAL A 110 -7.89 3.62 -22.95
N ARG A 111 -6.73 4.24 -22.69
CA ARG A 111 -5.43 3.81 -23.25
C ARG A 111 -5.09 2.35 -22.91
N PHE A 112 -5.44 1.90 -21.71
CA PHE A 112 -5.14 0.56 -21.23
C PHE A 112 -6.31 -0.42 -21.31
N GLY A 113 -7.41 -0.02 -21.97
CA GLY A 113 -8.57 -0.87 -22.18
C GLY A 113 -9.33 -1.21 -20.88
N ILE A 114 -9.20 -0.37 -19.84
CA ILE A 114 -9.93 -0.54 -18.59
C ILE A 114 -11.36 -0.05 -18.78
N PRO A 115 -12.37 -0.90 -18.50
CA PRO A 115 -13.77 -0.51 -18.59
C PRO A 115 -14.07 0.72 -17.74
N ASN A 116 -14.66 1.74 -18.36
CA ASN A 116 -15.01 2.99 -17.70
C ASN A 116 -16.24 3.63 -18.38
N GLU A 117 -16.98 4.45 -17.65
CA GLU A 117 -18.21 5.09 -18.11
C GLU A 117 -18.37 6.47 -17.45
N ARG A 118 -18.54 7.53 -18.24
CA ARG A 118 -19.06 8.80 -17.73
C ARG A 118 -20.53 8.62 -17.38
N ILE A 119 -20.90 8.94 -16.15
CA ILE A 119 -22.27 8.79 -15.66
C ILE A 119 -22.85 10.14 -15.22
N ASP A 120 -24.15 10.32 -15.47
CA ASP A 120 -24.89 11.48 -15.03
C ASP A 120 -25.31 11.39 -13.55
N ARG A 121 -25.83 12.49 -12.99
CA ARG A 121 -26.28 12.55 -11.59
C ARG A 121 -27.39 11.54 -11.29
N ARG A 122 -28.25 11.21 -12.26
CA ARG A 122 -29.30 10.22 -12.08
C ARG A 122 -28.69 8.84 -11.89
N ARG A 123 -27.76 8.46 -12.74
CA ARG A 123 -27.07 7.16 -12.65
C ARG A 123 -26.19 7.09 -11.39
N LEU A 124 -25.54 8.19 -11.03
CA LEU A 124 -24.78 8.30 -9.78
C LEU A 124 -25.68 8.06 -8.54
N LYS A 125 -26.88 8.65 -8.53
CA LYS A 125 -27.85 8.46 -7.43
C LYS A 125 -28.40 7.03 -7.37
N GLU A 126 -28.54 6.34 -8.50
CA GLU A 126 -28.90 4.92 -8.54
C GLU A 126 -27.82 4.04 -7.92
N LEU A 127 -26.54 4.31 -8.22
CA LEU A 127 -25.38 3.56 -7.69
C LEU A 127 -25.13 3.86 -6.22
N LEU A 128 -25.33 5.11 -5.78
CA LEU A 128 -25.04 5.62 -4.44
C LEU A 128 -26.24 6.40 -3.89
N PRO A 129 -27.33 5.71 -3.50
CA PRO A 129 -28.56 6.36 -3.04
C PRO A 129 -28.39 7.28 -1.84
N TRP A 130 -27.37 7.06 -1.04
CA TRP A 130 -27.04 7.85 0.14
C TRP A 130 -26.31 9.16 -0.17
N MET A 131 -25.76 9.31 -1.39
CA MET A 131 -24.98 10.50 -1.76
C MET A 131 -25.87 11.65 -2.18
N GLU A 132 -25.53 12.87 -1.75
CA GLU A 132 -26.06 14.11 -2.32
C GLU A 132 -25.30 14.45 -3.61
N VAL A 133 -26.01 14.50 -4.72
CA VAL A 133 -25.40 14.62 -6.05
C VAL A 133 -25.52 16.01 -6.68
N SER A 134 -26.20 16.96 -6.03
CA SER A 134 -26.42 18.30 -6.59
C SER A 134 -25.14 19.09 -6.83
N ALA A 135 -24.11 18.86 -6.03
CA ALA A 135 -22.81 19.49 -6.14
C ALA A 135 -21.86 18.78 -7.15
N VAL A 136 -22.23 17.61 -7.67
CA VAL A 136 -21.40 16.84 -8.61
C VAL A 136 -21.59 17.38 -10.01
N GLU A 137 -20.52 17.74 -10.70
CA GLU A 137 -20.55 18.17 -12.12
C GLU A 137 -20.39 16.98 -13.04
N GLU A 138 -19.37 16.15 -12.80
CA GLU A 138 -19.04 14.97 -13.60
C GLU A 138 -18.73 13.79 -12.69
N ALA A 139 -18.98 12.58 -13.18
CA ALA A 139 -18.64 11.35 -12.48
C ALA A 139 -18.13 10.28 -13.47
N LEU A 140 -17.08 9.57 -13.09
CA LEU A 140 -16.49 8.48 -13.84
C LEU A 140 -16.64 7.17 -13.05
N TYR A 141 -17.37 6.23 -13.60
CA TYR A 141 -17.58 4.90 -13.04
C TYR A 141 -16.60 3.89 -13.63
N MET A 142 -15.92 3.15 -12.78
CA MET A 142 -14.98 2.08 -13.11
C MET A 142 -15.56 0.74 -12.61
N PRO A 143 -16.31 -0.02 -13.45
CA PRO A 143 -17.04 -1.21 -12.97
C PRO A 143 -16.16 -2.38 -12.53
N THR A 144 -14.88 -2.39 -12.92
CA THR A 144 -13.95 -3.47 -12.62
C THR A 144 -13.04 -3.19 -11.43
N ASP A 145 -13.18 -2.02 -10.82
CA ASP A 145 -12.47 -1.73 -9.57
C ASP A 145 -13.05 -2.56 -8.42
N ALA A 146 -12.22 -2.81 -7.42
CA ALA A 146 -12.56 -3.72 -6.33
C ALA A 146 -12.01 -3.24 -4.99
N PHE A 147 -12.40 -3.90 -3.93
CA PHE A 147 -11.68 -3.90 -2.67
C PHE A 147 -11.49 -5.34 -2.17
N ILE A 148 -10.55 -5.54 -1.27
CA ILE A 148 -10.23 -6.83 -0.68
C ILE A 148 -9.82 -6.62 0.77
N ASP A 149 -10.02 -7.60 1.65
CA ASP A 149 -9.38 -7.57 2.97
C ASP A 149 -7.88 -7.75 2.83
N CYS A 150 -7.09 -6.77 3.30
CA CYS A 150 -5.65 -6.78 3.12
C CYS A 150 -4.95 -7.87 3.95
N ALA A 151 -5.50 -8.26 5.10
CA ALA A 151 -4.94 -9.35 5.90
C ALA A 151 -5.20 -10.69 5.18
N LEU A 152 -6.37 -10.85 4.56
CA LEU A 152 -6.71 -12.03 3.77
C LEU A 152 -5.82 -12.12 2.51
N LEU A 153 -5.64 -11.03 1.78
CA LEU A 153 -4.72 -10.99 0.62
C LEU A 153 -3.28 -11.32 1.03
N CYS A 154 -2.79 -10.72 2.10
CA CYS A 154 -1.44 -10.95 2.61
C CYS A 154 -1.24 -12.41 3.05
N SER A 155 -2.24 -12.98 3.76
CA SER A 155 -2.28 -14.40 4.12
C SER A 155 -2.34 -15.29 2.88
N GLY A 156 -3.07 -14.90 1.85
CA GLY A 156 -3.12 -15.59 0.55
C GLY A 156 -1.74 -15.71 -0.08
N TYR A 157 -1.02 -14.58 -0.22
CA TYR A 157 0.37 -14.58 -0.70
C TYR A 157 1.28 -15.46 0.16
N ALA A 158 1.19 -15.36 1.49
CA ALA A 158 2.01 -16.13 2.42
C ALA A 158 1.76 -17.65 2.29
N ARG A 159 0.49 -18.07 2.22
CA ARG A 159 0.10 -19.48 2.05
C ARG A 159 0.52 -20.01 0.68
N ALA A 160 0.33 -19.23 -0.37
CA ALA A 160 0.76 -19.58 -1.72
C ALA A 160 2.29 -19.72 -1.81
N ALA A 161 3.06 -18.78 -1.23
CA ALA A 161 4.51 -18.89 -1.16
C ALA A 161 4.95 -20.17 -0.44
N ARG A 162 4.31 -20.50 0.70
CA ARG A 162 4.59 -21.73 1.47
C ARG A 162 4.26 -22.98 0.67
N SER A 163 3.14 -23.04 -0.05
CA SER A 163 2.76 -24.19 -0.88
C SER A 163 3.75 -24.43 -2.03
N LEU A 164 4.45 -23.38 -2.46
CA LEU A 164 5.49 -23.41 -3.47
C LEU A 164 6.91 -23.63 -2.90
N GLY A 165 7.04 -23.88 -1.59
CA GLY A 165 8.29 -24.26 -0.93
C GLY A 165 9.00 -23.17 -0.16
N ALA A 166 8.46 -21.94 -0.07
CA ALA A 166 9.05 -20.91 0.79
C ALA A 166 8.83 -21.23 2.29
N GLU A 167 9.85 -20.97 3.10
CA GLU A 167 9.77 -21.03 4.56
C GLU A 167 9.37 -19.67 5.12
N LEU A 168 8.43 -19.66 6.06
CA LEU A 168 7.95 -18.45 6.73
C LEU A 168 8.11 -18.63 8.24
N ARG A 169 8.82 -17.69 8.87
CA ARG A 169 9.03 -17.63 10.32
C ARG A 169 8.44 -16.33 10.88
N PRO A 170 7.18 -16.30 11.29
CA PRO A 170 6.63 -15.21 12.09
C PRO A 170 7.29 -15.17 13.48
N ASN A 171 7.12 -14.06 14.21
CA ASN A 171 7.68 -13.84 15.54
C ASN A 171 9.21 -14.03 15.61
N THR A 172 9.89 -13.74 14.49
CA THR A 172 11.34 -13.87 14.34
C THR A 172 11.93 -12.53 13.92
N LYS A 173 12.34 -11.73 14.91
CA LYS A 173 12.84 -10.37 14.70
C LYS A 173 14.27 -10.39 14.17
N VAL A 174 14.47 -9.77 13.03
CA VAL A 174 15.81 -9.46 12.50
C VAL A 174 16.36 -8.24 13.22
N LYS A 175 17.55 -8.37 13.79
CA LYS A 175 18.29 -7.32 14.47
C LYS A 175 19.11 -6.50 13.50
N ALA A 176 19.79 -7.18 12.56
CA ALA A 176 20.68 -6.52 11.60
C ALA A 176 20.81 -7.30 10.29
N ILE A 177 21.04 -6.58 9.21
CA ILE A 177 21.52 -7.13 7.93
C ILE A 177 23.03 -7.23 8.03
N VAL A 178 23.59 -8.39 7.65
CA VAL A 178 25.04 -8.66 7.75
C VAL A 178 25.67 -8.58 6.36
N ALA A 179 26.73 -7.77 6.25
CA ALA A 179 27.54 -7.65 5.05
C ALA A 179 29.04 -7.77 5.39
N VAL A 180 29.84 -8.26 4.44
CA VAL A 180 31.30 -8.30 4.50
C VAL A 180 31.83 -7.50 3.32
N GLY A 181 32.42 -6.33 3.61
CA GLY A 181 32.63 -5.33 2.57
C GLY A 181 31.28 -4.92 1.96
N ASP A 182 31.20 -4.90 0.65
CA ASP A 182 29.98 -4.56 -0.08
C ASP A 182 29.11 -5.79 -0.41
N LYS A 183 29.39 -6.98 0.15
CA LYS A 183 28.62 -8.19 -0.08
C LYS A 183 27.71 -8.53 1.09
N THR A 184 26.43 -8.64 0.83
CA THR A 184 25.44 -9.16 1.79
C THR A 184 25.70 -10.65 2.02
N THR A 185 25.65 -11.08 3.28
CA THR A 185 25.91 -12.47 3.66
C THR A 185 24.79 -13.10 4.47
N GLY A 186 23.78 -12.34 4.86
CA GLY A 186 22.62 -12.82 5.60
C GLY A 186 22.10 -11.81 6.60
N VAL A 187 21.52 -12.32 7.68
CA VAL A 187 20.93 -11.53 8.77
C VAL A 187 21.36 -12.05 10.13
N GLU A 188 21.37 -11.18 11.14
CA GLU A 188 21.45 -11.52 12.55
C GLU A 188 20.07 -11.35 13.19
N LEU A 189 19.57 -12.38 13.85
CA LEU A 189 18.31 -12.36 14.59
C LEU A 189 18.49 -11.70 15.98
N ALA A 190 17.37 -11.36 16.61
CA ALA A 190 17.39 -10.72 17.92
C ALA A 190 17.98 -11.60 19.06
N ASP A 191 17.90 -12.92 18.92
CA ASP A 191 18.48 -13.91 19.82
C ASP A 191 19.97 -14.19 19.57
N GLY A 192 20.54 -13.59 18.51
CA GLY A 192 21.94 -13.74 18.11
C GLY A 192 22.19 -14.83 17.06
N GLU A 193 21.18 -15.60 16.65
CA GLU A 193 21.31 -16.53 15.52
C GLU A 193 21.67 -15.78 14.25
N LYS A 194 22.57 -16.36 13.44
CA LYS A 194 22.91 -15.84 12.10
C LYS A 194 22.38 -16.78 11.06
N VAL A 195 21.55 -16.24 10.16
CA VAL A 195 21.01 -16.95 9.02
C VAL A 195 21.69 -16.44 7.74
N LEU A 196 22.28 -17.36 6.97
CA LEU A 196 23.14 -17.02 5.83
C LEU A 196 22.38 -17.10 4.51
N ALA A 197 22.46 -16.01 3.73
CA ALA A 197 21.98 -15.96 2.36
C ALA A 197 22.76 -14.90 1.57
N PRO A 198 23.00 -15.11 0.25
CA PRO A 198 23.65 -14.13 -0.61
C PRO A 198 22.74 -12.97 -0.99
N VAL A 199 21.40 -13.15 -0.84
CA VAL A 199 20.41 -12.12 -1.12
C VAL A 199 19.55 -11.87 0.09
N VAL A 200 19.41 -10.59 0.47
CA VAL A 200 18.52 -10.11 1.51
C VAL A 200 17.60 -9.03 0.93
N VAL A 201 16.30 -9.20 1.12
CA VAL A 201 15.29 -8.24 0.73
C VAL A 201 14.75 -7.53 1.96
N ASN A 202 14.97 -6.23 2.06
CA ASN A 202 14.41 -5.40 3.11
C ASN A 202 12.99 -4.93 2.71
N ALA A 203 11.97 -5.65 3.17
CA ALA A 203 10.56 -5.34 3.04
C ALA A 203 9.92 -4.99 4.41
N ALA A 204 10.74 -4.53 5.37
CA ALA A 204 10.34 -4.24 6.74
C ALA A 204 9.47 -2.96 6.89
N GLY A 205 8.86 -2.48 5.79
CA GLY A 205 7.91 -1.36 5.81
C GLY A 205 8.50 -0.13 6.50
N SER A 206 7.80 0.40 7.48
CA SER A 206 8.18 1.62 8.20
C SER A 206 9.47 1.49 9.01
N TRP A 207 9.89 0.28 9.35
CA TRP A 207 11.14 0.00 10.09
C TRP A 207 12.34 -0.24 9.18
N ALA A 208 12.16 -0.27 7.85
CA ALA A 208 13.23 -0.63 6.93
C ALA A 208 14.47 0.27 7.08
N ASN A 209 14.31 1.57 7.32
CA ASN A 209 15.43 2.49 7.52
C ASN A 209 16.22 2.24 8.83
N LEU A 210 15.61 1.62 9.85
CA LEU A 210 16.32 1.22 11.07
C LEU A 210 17.35 0.10 10.78
N LEU A 211 17.01 -0.82 9.88
CA LEU A 211 17.91 -1.89 9.43
C LEU A 211 19.00 -1.38 8.48
N MET A 212 18.74 -0.27 7.78
CA MET A 212 19.69 0.32 6.82
C MET A 212 20.71 1.24 7.49
N ARG A 213 20.36 1.86 8.62
CA ARG A 213 21.23 2.82 9.33
C ARG A 213 22.61 2.25 9.68
N PRO A 214 22.75 1.02 10.25
CA PRO A 214 24.07 0.46 10.55
C PRO A 214 24.93 0.22 9.32
N LEU A 215 24.33 0.15 8.14
CA LEU A 215 25.01 0.00 6.85
C LEU A 215 25.40 1.37 6.24
N GLY A 216 25.05 2.49 6.88
CA GLY A 216 25.36 3.83 6.38
C GLY A 216 24.54 4.27 5.17
N VAL A 217 23.41 3.63 4.87
CA VAL A 217 22.54 3.93 3.73
C VAL A 217 21.15 4.30 4.20
N GLY A 218 20.56 5.35 3.59
CA GLY A 218 19.17 5.74 3.80
C GLY A 218 18.30 5.39 2.59
N LEU A 219 17.17 4.70 2.80
CA LEU A 219 16.16 4.54 1.76
C LEU A 219 15.31 5.81 1.66
N PRO A 220 14.98 6.29 0.45
CA PRO A 220 14.38 7.60 0.25
C PRO A 220 12.87 7.64 0.58
N PHE A 221 12.48 7.21 1.77
CA PHE A 221 11.10 7.29 2.26
C PHE A 221 11.03 7.61 3.74
N THR A 222 9.85 8.07 4.18
CA THR A 222 9.50 8.15 5.60
C THR A 222 8.10 7.63 5.85
N PRO A 223 7.80 7.10 7.06
CA PRO A 223 6.45 6.77 7.48
C PRO A 223 5.61 8.04 7.61
N VAL A 224 4.45 8.08 6.96
CA VAL A 224 3.49 9.18 7.02
C VAL A 224 2.13 8.63 7.44
N ARG A 225 1.44 9.33 8.35
CA ARG A 225 0.12 8.91 8.82
C ARG A 225 -0.85 8.72 7.66
N SER A 226 -1.48 7.55 7.60
CA SER A 226 -2.64 7.26 6.77
C SER A 226 -3.74 6.76 7.67
N HIS A 227 -4.96 7.26 7.50
CA HIS A 227 -6.04 6.96 8.41
C HIS A 227 -7.41 7.00 7.74
N PHE A 228 -8.38 6.40 8.41
CA PHE A 228 -9.79 6.45 8.07
C PHE A 228 -10.66 6.24 9.31
N TRP A 229 -11.92 6.62 9.21
CA TRP A 229 -12.94 6.42 10.21
C TRP A 229 -13.96 5.42 9.69
N ILE A 230 -14.53 4.63 10.60
CA ILE A 230 -15.66 3.74 10.33
C ILE A 230 -16.84 4.29 11.11
N THR A 231 -17.92 4.57 10.40
CA THR A 231 -19.14 5.09 11.05
C THR A 231 -19.85 4.02 11.87
N GLY A 232 -20.82 4.43 12.66
CA GLY A 232 -21.80 3.50 13.23
C GLY A 232 -22.57 2.78 12.10
N THR A 233 -22.99 1.54 12.37
CA THR A 233 -23.79 0.74 11.43
C THR A 233 -25.18 1.36 11.24
N THR A 234 -25.57 1.58 9.98
CA THR A 234 -26.92 2.04 9.60
C THR A 234 -27.53 1.00 8.66
N PRO A 235 -28.42 0.13 9.15
CA PRO A 235 -28.96 -0.96 8.37
C PRO A 235 -29.60 -0.51 7.05
N GLY A 236 -29.23 -1.17 5.95
CA GLY A 236 -29.76 -0.93 4.60
C GLY A 236 -29.26 0.33 3.91
N ARG A 237 -28.48 1.18 4.58
CA ARG A 237 -28.00 2.45 4.00
C ARG A 237 -26.73 2.29 3.18
N PHE A 238 -25.79 1.48 3.64
CA PHE A 238 -24.49 1.27 3.01
C PHE A 238 -24.25 -0.20 2.66
N PRO A 239 -24.94 -0.74 1.63
CA PRO A 239 -24.75 -2.11 1.19
C PRO A 239 -23.33 -2.36 0.67
N ALA A 240 -22.78 -3.54 0.91
CA ALA A 240 -21.41 -3.89 0.53
C ALA A 240 -21.14 -3.89 -0.98
N ASN A 241 -22.17 -4.04 -1.81
CA ASN A 241 -22.07 -4.02 -3.27
C ASN A 241 -22.13 -2.62 -3.89
N HIS A 242 -22.24 -1.55 -3.09
CA HIS A 242 -22.12 -0.19 -3.61
C HIS A 242 -20.68 0.11 -4.02
N PRO A 243 -20.46 0.81 -5.15
CA PRO A 243 -19.13 1.28 -5.53
C PRO A 243 -18.50 2.11 -4.42
N PHE A 244 -17.20 1.95 -4.21
CA PHE A 244 -16.49 2.93 -3.39
C PHE A 244 -16.31 4.25 -4.15
N THR A 245 -16.14 5.35 -3.44
CA THR A 245 -16.04 6.67 -4.09
C THR A 245 -14.70 7.31 -3.83
N VAL A 246 -14.23 8.07 -4.82
CA VAL A 246 -13.11 8.99 -4.69
C VAL A 246 -13.62 10.40 -4.90
N ILE A 247 -13.42 11.28 -3.92
CA ILE A 247 -13.94 12.65 -3.87
C ILE A 247 -12.78 13.63 -3.74
N PRO A 248 -12.10 13.99 -4.86
CA PRO A 248 -10.91 14.84 -4.82
C PRO A 248 -11.14 16.19 -4.13
N ASP A 249 -12.28 16.83 -4.40
CA ASP A 249 -12.65 18.13 -3.84
C ASP A 249 -12.85 18.12 -2.32
N ALA A 250 -13.14 16.95 -1.74
CA ALA A 250 -13.19 16.75 -0.29
C ALA A 250 -11.92 16.08 0.26
N ARG A 251 -10.94 15.80 -0.58
CA ARG A 251 -9.74 15.02 -0.22
C ARG A 251 -10.09 13.70 0.49
N ALA A 252 -11.18 13.07 0.04
CA ALA A 252 -11.80 11.93 0.68
C ALA A 252 -11.97 10.74 -0.26
N PHE A 253 -12.11 9.58 0.34
CA PHE A 253 -12.74 8.42 -0.29
C PHE A 253 -13.76 7.82 0.68
N THR A 254 -14.74 7.10 0.15
CA THR A 254 -15.67 6.33 0.98
C THR A 254 -15.81 4.91 0.46
N ARG A 255 -16.04 3.96 1.35
CA ARG A 255 -16.32 2.55 1.03
C ARG A 255 -17.35 1.99 2.02
N SER A 256 -18.34 1.27 1.52
CA SER A 256 -19.26 0.54 2.39
C SER A 256 -18.54 -0.61 3.13
N ASP A 257 -18.89 -0.83 4.39
CA ASP A 257 -18.29 -1.86 5.25
C ASP A 257 -19.33 -2.42 6.23
N VAL A 258 -19.91 -3.59 5.90
CA VAL A 258 -20.88 -4.30 6.75
C VAL A 258 -22.02 -3.40 7.30
N GLY A 259 -22.59 -2.53 6.44
CA GLY A 259 -23.63 -1.59 6.79
C GLY A 259 -23.18 -0.28 7.46
N ALA A 260 -21.87 -0.11 7.60
CA ALA A 260 -21.20 1.15 7.96
C ALA A 260 -20.57 1.79 6.74
N LEU A 261 -20.01 2.98 6.89
CA LEU A 261 -19.23 3.66 5.88
C LEU A 261 -17.79 3.87 6.39
N ILE A 262 -16.81 3.38 5.66
CA ILE A 262 -15.42 3.80 5.82
C ILE A 262 -15.27 5.17 5.14
N ILE A 263 -14.67 6.11 5.83
CA ILE A 263 -14.39 7.46 5.36
C ILE A 263 -12.90 7.73 5.54
N GLY A 264 -12.16 7.71 4.46
CA GLY A 264 -10.75 8.13 4.46
C GLY A 264 -10.67 9.62 4.15
N LEU A 265 -9.97 10.34 4.99
CA LEU A 265 -9.72 11.77 4.84
C LEU A 265 -8.22 12.03 4.76
N ARG A 266 -7.83 13.02 3.98
CA ARG A 266 -6.44 13.45 3.89
C ARG A 266 -6.32 14.88 4.36
N GLU A 267 -5.55 15.07 5.42
CA GLU A 267 -5.23 16.39 5.94
C GLU A 267 -4.44 17.25 4.93
N SER A 268 -4.58 18.57 5.01
CA SER A 268 -3.80 19.51 4.19
C SER A 268 -2.31 19.44 4.51
N GLU A 269 -1.97 19.17 5.77
CA GLU A 269 -0.61 18.97 6.25
C GLU A 269 -0.49 17.57 6.87
N CYS A 270 0.01 16.61 6.08
CA CYS A 270 0.18 15.24 6.52
C CYS A 270 1.33 15.10 7.52
N GLN A 271 1.15 14.24 8.51
CA GLN A 271 2.12 14.02 9.58
C GLN A 271 3.11 12.89 9.21
N ALA A 272 4.39 13.21 9.16
CA ALA A 272 5.48 12.23 9.12
C ALA A 272 5.87 11.79 10.53
N PHE A 273 6.42 10.57 10.62
CA PHE A 273 6.99 10.03 11.85
C PHE A 273 8.46 9.70 11.66
N ASN A 274 9.26 10.08 12.65
CA ASN A 274 10.64 9.61 12.68
C ASN A 274 10.66 8.09 12.93
N PRO A 275 11.34 7.28 12.09
CA PRO A 275 11.41 5.84 12.29
C PRO A 275 11.88 5.42 13.70
N ASP A 276 12.72 6.22 14.36
CA ASP A 276 13.19 5.96 15.74
C ASP A 276 12.06 6.01 16.79
N THR A 277 10.96 6.66 16.49
CA THR A 277 9.84 6.78 17.43
C THR A 277 8.84 5.63 17.32
N LEU A 278 8.98 4.78 16.30
CA LEU A 278 8.06 3.67 16.08
C LEU A 278 8.26 2.58 17.14
N THR A 279 7.18 2.11 17.69
CA THR A 279 7.14 0.94 18.58
C THR A 279 7.28 -0.36 17.76
N ASP A 280 7.65 -1.45 18.41
CA ASP A 280 7.75 -2.77 17.76
C ASP A 280 6.38 -3.26 17.22
N LYS A 281 5.29 -2.82 17.86
CA LYS A 281 3.92 -3.09 17.44
C LYS A 281 3.16 -1.77 17.27
N LEU A 282 2.44 -1.61 16.16
CA LEU A 282 1.67 -0.40 15.88
C LEU A 282 0.45 -0.21 16.79
N GLU A 283 0.00 -1.25 17.48
CA GLU A 283 -1.04 -1.13 18.50
C GLU A 283 -0.59 -0.32 19.72
N ASP A 284 0.71 -0.32 20.01
CA ASP A 284 1.33 0.42 21.09
C ASP A 284 1.79 1.83 20.67
N PHE A 285 1.64 2.18 19.36
CA PHE A 285 2.10 3.46 18.84
C PHE A 285 0.99 4.50 18.90
N ASP A 286 1.27 5.65 19.51
CA ASP A 286 0.38 6.79 19.52
C ASP A 286 0.44 7.53 18.19
N PHE A 287 -0.60 7.38 17.37
CA PHE A 287 -0.77 8.13 16.13
C PHE A 287 -1.28 9.57 16.36
N ASN A 288 -1.11 10.09 17.58
CA ASN A 288 -1.57 11.41 17.99
C ASN A 288 -3.11 11.53 17.91
N LYS A 289 -3.78 10.73 18.76
CA LYS A 289 -5.26 10.66 18.77
C LYS A 289 -5.97 12.01 18.91
N ALA A 290 -5.34 12.98 19.58
CA ALA A 290 -5.90 14.33 19.66
C ALA A 290 -6.01 15.02 18.28
N ALA A 291 -5.18 14.66 17.31
CA ALA A 291 -5.23 15.22 15.96
C ALA A 291 -6.34 14.60 15.09
N GLU A 292 -6.96 13.49 15.47
CA GLU A 292 -8.05 12.88 14.69
C GLU A 292 -9.25 13.81 14.56
N TRP A 293 -9.62 14.48 15.63
CA TRP A 293 -10.73 15.45 15.65
C TRP A 293 -10.41 16.69 14.83
N LYS A 294 -9.17 17.19 14.91
CA LYS A 294 -8.74 18.31 14.07
C LYS A 294 -8.86 18.01 12.57
N VAL A 295 -8.56 16.78 12.16
CA VAL A 295 -8.71 16.36 10.76
C VAL A 295 -10.18 16.28 10.37
N LEU A 296 -11.04 15.79 11.25
CA LEU A 296 -12.49 15.79 11.03
C LEU A 296 -13.04 17.21 10.91
N ASP A 297 -12.64 18.11 11.81
CA ASP A 297 -13.06 19.52 11.77
C ASP A 297 -12.62 20.20 10.45
N GLU A 298 -11.44 19.86 9.92
CA GLU A 298 -10.94 20.38 8.64
C GLU A 298 -11.70 19.79 7.43
N CYS A 299 -11.96 18.48 7.43
CA CYS A 299 -12.40 17.76 6.24
C CYS A 299 -13.92 17.48 6.21
N ALA A 300 -14.59 17.35 7.35
CA ALA A 300 -16.01 17.05 7.40
C ALA A 300 -16.87 18.10 6.67
N PRO A 301 -16.62 19.42 6.80
CA PRO A 301 -17.38 20.44 6.05
C PRO A 301 -17.28 20.29 4.53
N LEU A 302 -16.14 19.80 4.02
CA LEU A 302 -15.96 19.55 2.59
C LEU A 302 -16.76 18.33 2.13
N LEU A 303 -16.84 17.30 2.99
CA LEU A 303 -17.58 16.08 2.69
C LEU A 303 -19.10 16.24 2.87
N GLN A 304 -19.57 17.17 3.70
CA GLN A 304 -20.98 17.48 3.91
C GLN A 304 -21.74 17.81 2.63
N ARG A 305 -21.05 18.36 1.62
CA ARG A 305 -21.66 18.64 0.29
C ARG A 305 -22.18 17.35 -0.38
N TYR A 306 -21.59 16.21 -0.07
CA TYR A 306 -21.89 14.90 -0.67
C TYR A 306 -22.56 13.94 0.31
N LEU A 307 -22.40 14.18 1.59
CA LEU A 307 -22.97 13.41 2.70
C LEU A 307 -23.47 14.39 3.76
N PRO A 308 -24.65 15.05 3.55
CA PRO A 308 -25.14 16.17 4.38
C PRO A 308 -25.31 15.86 5.85
N ASP A 309 -25.55 14.59 6.18
CA ASP A 309 -25.79 14.11 7.54
C ASP A 309 -24.58 13.38 8.15
N ILE A 310 -23.38 13.63 7.63
CA ILE A 310 -22.15 13.00 8.13
C ILE A 310 -21.97 13.16 9.65
N GLU A 311 -22.36 14.30 10.20
CA GLU A 311 -22.28 14.60 11.63
C GLU A 311 -23.19 13.71 12.48
N THR A 312 -24.23 13.12 11.89
CA THR A 312 -25.20 12.27 12.59
C THR A 312 -24.84 10.79 12.56
N LEU A 313 -23.87 10.39 11.71
CA LEU A 313 -23.54 8.97 11.53
C LEU A 313 -22.82 8.36 12.74
N GLY A 314 -22.23 9.18 13.59
CA GLY A 314 -21.36 8.71 14.68
C GLY A 314 -20.11 8.01 14.15
N ILE A 315 -19.12 7.85 15.01
CA ILE A 315 -17.87 7.15 14.70
C ILE A 315 -17.76 5.93 15.61
N ALA A 316 -17.67 4.73 15.00
CA ALA A 316 -17.46 3.50 15.74
C ALA A 316 -15.98 3.21 15.93
N HIS A 317 -15.15 3.44 14.88
CA HIS A 317 -13.73 3.15 14.93
C HIS A 317 -12.90 4.20 14.19
N TYR A 318 -11.71 4.44 14.73
CA TYR A 318 -10.63 5.16 14.05
C TYR A 318 -9.47 4.21 13.78
N VAL A 319 -9.00 4.15 12.54
CA VAL A 319 -7.89 3.30 12.13
C VAL A 319 -6.80 4.19 11.56
N ALA A 320 -5.61 4.10 12.12
CA ALA A 320 -4.44 4.81 11.62
C ALA A 320 -3.25 3.86 11.47
N GLY A 321 -2.41 4.14 10.50
CA GLY A 321 -1.19 3.40 10.25
C GLY A 321 -0.15 4.24 9.50
N PRO A 322 1.13 3.85 9.55
CA PRO A 322 2.19 4.50 8.82
C PRO A 322 2.25 3.95 7.38
N SER A 323 2.07 4.81 6.40
CA SER A 323 2.34 4.48 5.00
C SER A 323 3.68 5.09 4.60
N CYS A 324 4.53 4.31 3.94
CA CYS A 324 5.85 4.75 3.51
C CYS A 324 5.74 5.65 2.27
N TYR A 325 5.97 6.96 2.43
CA TYR A 325 5.93 7.94 1.35
C TYR A 325 7.31 8.35 0.88
N VAL A 326 7.45 8.51 -0.42
CA VAL A 326 8.64 8.93 -1.15
C VAL A 326 8.37 10.31 -1.75
N PRO A 327 9.35 11.23 -1.82
CA PRO A 327 9.13 12.60 -2.29
C PRO A 327 8.51 12.71 -3.70
N ASP A 328 8.77 11.77 -4.60
CA ASP A 328 8.22 11.73 -5.97
C ASP A 328 6.95 10.87 -6.11
N ALA A 329 6.42 10.35 -4.99
CA ALA A 329 5.28 9.45 -4.94
C ALA A 329 5.40 8.21 -5.85
N LYS A 330 6.65 7.71 -6.05
CA LYS A 330 6.93 6.43 -6.70
C LYS A 330 7.45 5.45 -5.66
N PHE A 331 7.31 4.16 -5.96
CA PHE A 331 7.75 3.08 -5.07
C PHE A 331 9.29 2.98 -4.98
N ILE A 332 9.76 2.18 -4.03
CA ILE A 332 11.17 1.81 -3.89
C ILE A 332 11.27 0.31 -4.10
N ILE A 333 11.89 -0.08 -5.23
CA ILE A 333 12.06 -1.49 -5.61
C ILE A 333 13.40 -1.62 -6.31
N GLY A 334 14.32 -2.41 -5.76
CA GLY A 334 15.58 -2.67 -6.42
C GLY A 334 16.75 -2.87 -5.46
N GLN A 335 17.92 -3.06 -6.06
CA GLN A 335 19.19 -3.24 -5.34
C GLN A 335 19.59 -1.97 -4.60
N VAL A 336 20.05 -2.12 -3.38
CA VAL A 336 20.53 -1.02 -2.52
C VAL A 336 22.05 -0.94 -2.65
N ARG A 337 22.53 0.03 -3.41
CA ARG A 337 23.97 0.26 -3.57
C ARG A 337 24.60 0.89 -2.32
N PRO A 338 25.88 0.59 -2.00
CA PRO A 338 26.80 -0.22 -2.81
C PRO A 338 26.67 -1.74 -2.60
N TYR A 339 25.74 -2.21 -1.77
CA TYR A 339 25.66 -3.60 -1.32
C TYR A 339 25.18 -4.55 -2.41
N GLU A 340 26.06 -5.49 -2.82
CA GLU A 340 25.68 -6.61 -3.68
C GLU A 340 24.80 -7.59 -2.89
N GLY A 341 23.65 -7.98 -3.47
CA GLY A 341 22.71 -8.91 -2.86
C GLY A 341 21.75 -8.27 -1.86
N LEU A 342 21.80 -6.96 -1.62
CA LEU A 342 20.82 -6.25 -0.81
C LEU A 342 19.77 -5.56 -1.70
N TYR A 343 18.50 -5.86 -1.44
CA TYR A 343 17.36 -5.27 -2.13
C TYR A 343 16.41 -4.61 -1.15
N ALA A 344 15.64 -3.63 -1.63
CA ALA A 344 14.56 -3.01 -0.87
C ALA A 344 13.24 -3.08 -1.65
N VAL A 345 12.14 -3.36 -0.95
CA VAL A 345 10.77 -3.33 -1.47
C VAL A 345 9.89 -2.59 -0.47
N THR A 346 9.69 -1.29 -0.69
CA THR A 346 9.03 -0.39 0.26
C THR A 346 8.53 0.87 -0.44
N GLY A 347 8.19 1.93 0.31
CA GLY A 347 7.82 3.22 -0.27
C GLY A 347 6.53 3.17 -1.09
N CYS A 348 5.52 2.42 -0.64
CA CYS A 348 4.30 2.16 -1.42
C CYS A 348 3.37 3.37 -1.62
N CYS A 349 3.64 4.52 -1.00
CA CYS A 349 2.93 5.79 -1.17
C CYS A 349 1.39 5.66 -1.07
N GLY A 350 0.90 4.78 -0.18
CA GLY A 350 -0.53 4.48 -0.03
C GLY A 350 -1.13 3.60 -1.12
N GLY A 351 -0.34 3.11 -2.08
CA GLY A 351 -0.78 2.23 -3.17
C GLY A 351 -0.39 0.75 -2.99
N GLY A 352 0.09 0.36 -1.81
CA GLY A 352 0.69 -0.97 -1.59
C GLY A 352 -0.28 -2.13 -1.81
N VAL A 353 -1.56 -1.98 -1.44
CA VAL A 353 -2.55 -3.04 -1.65
C VAL A 353 -2.81 -3.23 -3.13
N ALA A 354 -3.08 -2.14 -3.85
CA ALA A 354 -3.39 -2.21 -5.27
C ALA A 354 -2.20 -2.67 -6.14
N ALA A 355 -0.96 -2.28 -5.80
CA ALA A 355 0.22 -2.56 -6.62
C ALA A 355 1.15 -3.64 -6.03
N GLY A 356 0.78 -4.27 -4.90
CA GLY A 356 1.67 -5.16 -4.15
C GLY A 356 2.14 -6.38 -4.94
N GLY A 357 1.27 -6.98 -5.76
CA GLY A 357 1.62 -8.08 -6.66
C GLY A 357 2.70 -7.69 -7.65
N GLY A 358 2.50 -6.53 -8.32
CA GLY A 358 3.48 -6.00 -9.28
C GLY A 358 4.79 -5.56 -8.62
N MET A 359 4.74 -4.99 -7.40
CA MET A 359 5.95 -4.66 -6.66
C MET A 359 6.77 -5.92 -6.33
N GLY A 360 6.08 -6.99 -5.89
CA GLY A 360 6.69 -8.29 -5.62
C GLY A 360 7.28 -8.93 -6.89
N ARG A 361 6.57 -8.85 -8.02
CA ARG A 361 7.02 -9.34 -9.33
C ARG A 361 8.29 -8.62 -9.78
N LEU A 362 8.29 -7.31 -9.81
CA LEU A 362 9.46 -6.54 -10.20
C LEU A 362 10.66 -6.87 -9.32
N ALA A 363 10.46 -6.99 -8.01
CA ALA A 363 11.54 -7.39 -7.10
C ALA A 363 12.10 -8.78 -7.42
N ALA A 364 11.23 -9.77 -7.67
CA ALA A 364 11.64 -11.12 -8.01
C ALA A 364 12.41 -11.17 -9.34
N GLU A 365 11.93 -10.48 -10.38
CA GLU A 365 12.61 -10.38 -11.68
C GLU A 365 14.01 -9.77 -11.55
N LEU A 366 14.14 -8.68 -10.77
CA LEU A 366 15.45 -8.04 -10.52
C LEU A 366 16.40 -8.96 -9.74
N ILE A 367 15.92 -9.68 -8.72
CA ILE A 367 16.72 -10.61 -7.91
C ILE A 367 17.21 -11.79 -8.77
N LEU A 368 16.33 -12.35 -9.61
CA LEU A 368 16.61 -13.49 -10.48
C LEU A 368 17.31 -13.07 -11.78
N ARG A 369 17.50 -11.76 -12.01
CA ARG A 369 18.11 -11.19 -13.22
C ARG A 369 17.33 -11.55 -14.48
N GLU A 370 16.01 -11.60 -14.37
CA GLU A 370 15.09 -11.77 -15.49
C GLU A 370 14.81 -10.43 -16.18
N GLU A 371 14.22 -10.49 -17.38
CA GLU A 371 13.66 -9.29 -18.03
C GLU A 371 12.49 -8.75 -17.18
N THR A 372 12.52 -7.44 -16.90
CA THR A 372 11.51 -6.82 -16.05
C THR A 372 10.29 -6.40 -16.87
N PHE A 373 9.10 -6.67 -16.36
CA PHE A 373 7.83 -6.35 -17.03
C PHE A 373 7.54 -4.84 -17.10
N VAL A 374 8.22 -4.04 -16.25
CA VAL A 374 8.19 -2.57 -16.26
C VAL A 374 9.61 -2.03 -16.13
N ASP A 375 9.86 -0.80 -16.61
CA ASP A 375 11.15 -0.15 -16.43
C ASP A 375 11.45 0.10 -14.93
N PRO A 376 12.50 -0.54 -14.37
CA PRO A 376 12.82 -0.43 -12.95
C PRO A 376 13.49 0.91 -12.57
N ALA A 377 14.00 1.67 -13.53
CA ALA A 377 14.80 2.88 -13.27
C ALA A 377 14.03 3.92 -12.42
N GLY A 378 12.73 4.03 -12.66
CA GLY A 378 11.85 4.93 -11.90
C GLY A 378 11.62 4.53 -10.44
N PHE A 379 12.02 3.31 -10.03
CA PHE A 379 11.81 2.74 -8.69
C PHE A 379 13.12 2.50 -7.93
N ALA A 380 14.27 2.76 -8.56
CA ALA A 380 15.58 2.51 -7.97
C ALA A 380 15.75 3.20 -6.60
N PRO A 381 16.28 2.50 -5.57
CA PRO A 381 16.47 3.07 -4.23
C PRO A 381 17.40 4.27 -4.19
N ASP A 382 18.37 4.34 -5.10
CA ASP A 382 19.41 5.36 -5.15
C ASP A 382 19.11 6.54 -6.09
N ARG A 383 17.87 6.64 -6.64
CA ARG A 383 17.49 7.71 -7.60
C ARG A 383 17.50 9.12 -7.04
N PHE A 384 17.56 9.27 -5.71
CA PHE A 384 17.69 10.57 -5.03
C PHE A 384 19.13 10.87 -4.57
N GLY A 385 20.09 9.96 -4.86
CA GLY A 385 21.41 10.02 -4.26
C GLY A 385 21.38 9.69 -2.76
N ALA A 386 22.36 10.19 -2.02
CA ALA A 386 22.40 10.01 -0.58
C ALA A 386 21.30 10.84 0.11
N VAL A 387 20.52 10.22 0.96
CA VAL A 387 19.44 10.87 1.73
C VAL A 387 19.57 10.51 3.21
N ASP A 388 19.13 11.43 4.07
CA ASP A 388 18.92 11.15 5.49
C ASP A 388 17.41 11.08 5.80
N PRO A 389 16.84 9.85 5.89
CA PRO A 389 15.41 9.66 6.16
C PRO A 389 15.01 10.04 7.59
N PHE A 390 15.97 10.33 8.46
CA PHE A 390 15.75 10.75 9.84
C PHE A 390 15.75 12.27 10.01
N SER A 391 16.17 13.02 8.99
CA SER A 391 16.14 14.49 9.00
C SER A 391 14.71 15.02 8.88
N VAL A 392 14.41 16.08 9.64
CA VAL A 392 13.10 16.76 9.61
C VAL A 392 12.76 17.27 8.20
N GLU A 393 13.76 17.78 7.50
CA GLU A 393 13.59 18.28 6.13
C GLU A 393 13.14 17.17 5.17
N PHE A 394 13.80 16.02 5.21
CA PHE A 394 13.44 14.90 4.34
C PHE A 394 12.06 14.32 4.69
N GLN A 395 11.75 14.19 5.99
CA GLN A 395 10.45 13.76 6.48
C GLN A 395 9.34 14.69 5.98
N LYS A 396 9.56 16.00 6.04
CA LYS A 396 8.61 16.98 5.50
C LYS A 396 8.36 16.78 4.01
N ARG A 397 9.40 16.59 3.19
CA ARG A 397 9.26 16.33 1.74
C ARG A 397 8.39 15.10 1.46
N CYS A 398 8.53 14.06 2.25
CA CYS A 398 7.69 12.85 2.13
C CYS A 398 6.24 13.10 2.57
N ALA A 399 6.03 13.87 3.63
CA ALA A 399 4.70 14.28 4.09
C ALA A 399 4.00 15.17 3.04
N ASP A 400 4.73 16.12 2.44
CA ASP A 400 4.22 16.98 1.37
C ASP A 400 3.79 16.17 0.14
N ALA A 401 4.51 15.07 -0.19
CA ALA A 401 4.12 14.16 -1.27
C ALA A 401 2.76 13.50 -1.01
N ARG A 402 2.42 13.19 0.28
CA ARG A 402 1.09 12.71 0.64
C ARG A 402 0.06 13.84 0.60
N SER A 403 0.36 15.01 1.18
CA SER A 403 -0.54 16.16 1.22
C SER A 403 -0.99 16.58 -0.20
N ASN A 404 -0.06 16.54 -1.14
CA ASN A 404 -0.28 16.92 -2.55
C ASN A 404 -0.70 15.75 -3.45
N LYS A 405 -0.95 14.55 -2.88
CA LYS A 405 -1.38 13.40 -3.68
C LYS A 405 -2.71 13.72 -4.36
N LYS A 406 -2.73 13.71 -5.68
CA LYS A 406 -3.93 13.78 -6.50
C LYS A 406 -4.65 12.43 -6.49
N GLY A 407 -5.95 12.46 -6.71
CA GLY A 407 -6.87 11.37 -6.48
C GLY A 407 -6.36 9.94 -6.69
N GLY A 408 -6.77 9.00 -5.84
CA GLY A 408 -6.52 7.56 -5.93
C GLY A 408 -5.29 7.06 -5.19
#